data_615bae055b9c49e24eb5067eaefcc8b3
#
_entry.id   615bae055b9c49e24eb5067eaefcc8b3
#
_cell.length_a   1.000
_cell.length_b   1.000
_cell.length_c   1.000
_cell.angle_alpha   90.00
_cell.angle_beta   90.00
_cell.angle_gamma   90.00
#
_symmetry.space_group_name_H-M   'P 1'
#
loop_
_entity.id
_entity.type
_entity.pdbx_description
1 polymer ?
#
loop_
_entity_poly.entity_id
_entity_poly.type
_entity_poly.pdbx_seq_one_letter_code
_entity_poly.pdbx_strand_id
1 'polypeptide(L)'
;MTVTATSSLFGQLDRSLHDHLGDLVRQAERGDDLTALDLARTELPKMVTALRALLNEHSPDERGRCPTCRSRRFSRRLPSPCRAYLTAHLCLMIAQDPHHGARRFRAAG
;
A
#
# COMPACT_ATOMS: atom_id res chain seq x y z
N MET A 1 -14.96 -23.13 16.37
CA MET A 1 -15.41 -23.08 15.02
C MET A 1 -16.04 -21.77 14.68
N THR A 2 -16.93 -21.37 15.50
CA THR A 2 -17.59 -20.09 15.24
C THR A 2 -16.62 -18.94 15.35
N VAL A 3 -15.56 -19.16 16.07
CA VAL A 3 -14.51 -18.18 16.19
C VAL A 3 -14.09 -17.66 14.84
N THR A 4 -14.23 -18.49 13.88
CA THR A 4 -13.66 -18.18 12.59
C THR A 4 -14.54 -17.38 11.70
N ALA A 5 -15.76 -17.06 12.12
CA ALA A 5 -16.65 -16.33 11.24
C ALA A 5 -16.02 -15.01 10.82
N THR A 6 -15.60 -14.22 11.78
CA THR A 6 -14.96 -12.94 11.49
C THR A 6 -13.61 -13.15 10.82
N SER A 7 -12.86 -14.12 11.30
CA SER A 7 -11.57 -14.41 10.70
C SER A 7 -11.72 -14.85 9.26
N SER A 8 -12.75 -15.63 9.00
CA SER A 8 -12.99 -16.11 7.65
C SER A 8 -13.32 -14.96 6.73
N LEU A 9 -14.12 -14.02 7.19
CA LEU A 9 -14.46 -12.87 6.39
C LEU A 9 -13.22 -12.03 6.11
N PHE A 10 -12.43 -11.77 7.14
CA PHE A 10 -11.21 -11.02 6.95
C PHE A 10 -10.29 -11.75 5.99
N GLY A 11 -10.18 -13.08 6.14
CA GLY A 11 -9.34 -13.85 5.26
C GLY A 11 -9.76 -13.76 3.82
N GLN A 12 -11.06 -13.74 3.58
CA GLN A 12 -11.57 -13.61 2.23
C GLN A 12 -11.25 -12.23 1.65
N LEU A 13 -11.46 -11.20 2.44
CA LEU A 13 -11.17 -9.84 1.99
C LEU A 13 -9.68 -9.68 1.72
N ASP A 14 -8.88 -10.19 2.61
CA ASP A 14 -7.44 -10.08 2.48
C ASP A 14 -6.95 -10.78 1.23
N ARG A 15 -7.42 -11.99 1.01
CA ARG A 15 -7.02 -12.75 -0.15
C ARG A 15 -7.47 -12.08 -1.43
N SER A 16 -8.70 -11.59 -1.42
CA SER A 16 -9.24 -10.91 -2.59
C SER A 16 -8.41 -9.69 -2.94
N LEU A 17 -8.04 -8.92 -1.94
CA LEU A 17 -7.24 -7.72 -2.18
C LEU A 17 -5.85 -8.08 -2.68
N HIS A 18 -5.20 -9.04 -2.05
CA HIS A 18 -3.87 -9.42 -2.49
C HIS A 18 -3.88 -10.02 -3.89
N ASP A 19 -4.90 -10.79 -4.22
CA ASP A 19 -5.01 -11.34 -5.56
C ASP A 19 -5.18 -10.22 -6.57
N HIS A 20 -6.00 -9.24 -6.24
CA HIS A 20 -6.22 -8.12 -7.14
C HIS A 20 -4.93 -7.32 -7.35
N LEU A 21 -4.23 -7.05 -6.28
CA LEU A 21 -2.98 -6.30 -6.38
C LEU A 21 -1.94 -7.07 -7.20
N GLY A 22 -1.85 -8.36 -6.96
CA GLY A 22 -0.94 -9.19 -7.73
C GLY A 22 -1.30 -9.22 -9.21
N ASP A 23 -2.57 -9.24 -9.50
CA ASP A 23 -3.03 -9.25 -10.87
C ASP A 23 -2.68 -7.94 -11.57
N LEU A 24 -2.82 -6.82 -10.87
CA LEU A 24 -2.47 -5.53 -11.43
C LEU A 24 -0.98 -5.48 -11.76
N VAL A 25 -0.16 -6.00 -10.86
CA VAL A 25 1.28 -6.01 -11.11
C VAL A 25 1.60 -6.85 -12.34
N ARG A 26 0.98 -8.02 -12.44
CA ARG A 26 1.23 -8.87 -13.60
C ARG A 26 0.82 -8.21 -14.89
N GLN A 27 -0.31 -7.54 -14.89
CA GLN A 27 -0.75 -6.84 -16.09
C GLN A 27 0.17 -5.69 -16.44
N ALA A 28 0.66 -4.99 -15.44
CA ALA A 28 1.57 -3.88 -15.70
C ALA A 28 2.90 -4.36 -16.26
N GLU A 29 3.37 -5.50 -15.77
CA GLU A 29 4.67 -6.00 -16.19
C GLU A 29 4.64 -6.80 -17.48
N ARG A 30 3.54 -7.51 -17.71
CA ARG A 30 3.50 -8.45 -18.83
C ARG A 30 2.48 -8.08 -19.89
N GLY A 31 1.61 -7.17 -19.60
CA GLY A 31 0.60 -6.77 -20.57
C GLY A 31 1.22 -5.94 -21.67
N ASP A 32 0.47 -5.79 -22.74
CA ASP A 32 0.93 -4.93 -23.82
C ASP A 32 0.69 -3.46 -23.46
N ASP A 33 1.04 -2.59 -24.39
CA ASP A 33 0.94 -1.15 -24.13
C ASP A 33 -0.48 -0.69 -23.88
N LEU A 34 -1.44 -1.27 -24.56
CA LEU A 34 -2.83 -0.89 -24.36
C LEU A 34 -3.29 -1.30 -22.96
N THR A 35 -2.89 -2.47 -22.52
CA THR A 35 -3.22 -2.91 -21.18
C THR A 35 -2.60 -2.00 -20.15
N ALA A 36 -1.34 -1.64 -20.34
CA ALA A 36 -0.66 -0.74 -19.42
C ALA A 36 -1.32 0.62 -19.39
N LEU A 37 -1.73 1.13 -20.52
CA LEU A 37 -2.41 2.41 -20.58
C LEU A 37 -3.75 2.36 -19.86
N ASP A 38 -4.48 1.28 -20.05
CA ASP A 38 -5.75 1.11 -19.37
C ASP A 38 -5.57 1.08 -17.87
N LEU A 39 -4.55 0.36 -17.38
CA LEU A 39 -4.25 0.34 -15.96
C LEU A 39 -3.96 1.73 -15.44
N ALA A 40 -3.16 2.49 -16.18
CA ALA A 40 -2.78 3.82 -15.74
C ALA A 40 -3.99 4.73 -15.64
N ARG A 41 -4.95 4.55 -16.52
CA ARG A 41 -6.09 5.44 -16.55
C ARG A 41 -7.23 5.01 -15.66
N THR A 42 -7.38 3.71 -15.42
CA THR A 42 -8.52 3.24 -14.64
C THR A 42 -8.14 2.77 -13.25
N GLU A 43 -7.04 2.04 -13.11
CA GLU A 43 -6.69 1.46 -11.82
C GLU A 43 -5.80 2.34 -10.98
N LEU A 44 -4.85 3.02 -11.61
CA LEU A 44 -3.94 3.85 -10.85
C LEU A 44 -4.65 4.93 -10.03
N PRO A 45 -5.61 5.65 -10.60
CA PRO A 45 -6.32 6.66 -9.78
C PRO A 45 -7.03 6.05 -8.59
N LYS A 46 -7.59 4.84 -8.74
CA LYS A 46 -8.24 4.18 -7.62
C LYS A 46 -7.25 3.84 -6.54
N MET A 47 -6.08 3.36 -6.93
CA MET A 47 -5.06 3.01 -5.96
C MET A 47 -4.54 4.24 -5.22
N VAL A 48 -4.36 5.33 -5.95
CA VAL A 48 -3.92 6.57 -5.33
C VAL A 48 -4.96 7.05 -4.32
N THR A 49 -6.24 6.98 -4.69
CA THR A 49 -7.30 7.39 -3.80
C THR A 49 -7.32 6.53 -2.54
N ALA A 50 -7.20 5.22 -2.70
CA ALA A 50 -7.21 4.31 -1.58
C ALA A 50 -6.01 4.56 -0.66
N LEU A 51 -4.85 4.76 -1.25
CA LEU A 51 -3.65 5.00 -0.46
C LEU A 51 -3.75 6.31 0.29
N ARG A 52 -4.24 7.35 -0.35
CA ARG A 52 -4.42 8.62 0.34
C ARG A 52 -5.39 8.51 1.50
N ALA A 53 -6.46 7.74 1.31
CA ALA A 53 -7.41 7.54 2.40
C ALA A 53 -6.76 6.84 3.57
N LEU A 54 -5.97 5.81 3.30
CA LEU A 54 -5.25 5.13 4.36
C LEU A 54 -4.26 6.05 5.06
N LEU A 55 -3.54 6.83 4.30
CA LEU A 55 -2.56 7.74 4.89
C LEU A 55 -3.24 8.80 5.75
N ASN A 56 -4.41 9.25 5.33
CA ASN A 56 -5.15 10.21 6.14
C ASN A 56 -5.54 9.62 7.49
N GLU A 57 -5.89 8.35 7.52
CA GLU A 57 -6.25 7.71 8.77
C GLU A 57 -5.05 7.54 9.69
N HIS A 58 -3.86 7.60 9.13
CA HIS A 58 -2.65 7.44 9.91
C HIS A 58 -1.84 8.71 10.03
N SER A 59 -2.44 9.84 9.70
CA SER A 59 -1.76 11.12 9.85
C SER A 59 -1.65 11.49 11.32
N PRO A 60 -0.54 12.06 11.75
CA PRO A 60 -0.38 12.46 13.14
C PRO A 60 -1.38 13.53 13.53
N ASP A 61 -1.86 13.45 14.76
CA ASP A 61 -2.73 14.49 15.29
C ASP A 61 -1.86 15.66 15.78
N GLU A 62 -2.49 16.58 16.49
CA GLU A 62 -1.80 17.77 16.96
C GLU A 62 -0.65 17.46 17.90
N ARG A 63 -0.71 16.31 18.52
CA ARG A 63 0.33 15.88 19.45
C ARG A 63 1.37 15.02 18.78
N GLY A 64 1.28 14.86 17.48
CA GLY A 64 2.22 14.05 16.76
C GLY A 64 1.96 12.57 16.87
N ARG A 65 0.76 12.16 17.24
CA ARG A 65 0.42 10.75 17.39
C ARG A 65 -0.59 10.34 16.36
N CYS A 66 -0.43 9.12 15.87
CA CYS A 66 -1.38 8.57 14.92
C CYS A 66 -2.68 8.20 15.64
N PRO A 67 -3.80 8.80 15.26
CA PRO A 67 -5.07 8.51 15.95
C PRO A 67 -5.48 7.04 15.85
N THR A 68 -5.20 6.43 14.72
CA THR A 68 -5.59 5.05 14.51
C THR A 68 -4.73 4.09 15.31
N CYS A 69 -3.44 4.34 15.36
CA CYS A 69 -2.53 3.43 16.04
C CYS A 69 -2.44 3.67 17.52
N ARG A 70 -2.73 4.88 17.96
CA ARG A 70 -2.55 5.21 19.38
C ARG A 70 -3.54 4.51 20.31
N SER A 71 -4.53 3.86 19.76
CA SER A 71 -5.46 3.13 20.61
C SER A 71 -4.77 2.01 21.34
N ARG A 72 -3.59 1.64 20.90
CA ARG A 72 -2.85 0.60 21.56
C ARG A 72 -2.10 1.16 22.73
N ARG A 73 -1.94 0.30 23.72
CA ARG A 73 -1.28 0.70 24.92
C ARG A 73 0.13 1.19 24.70
N PHE A 74 0.81 0.60 23.75
CA PHE A 74 2.21 0.94 23.51
C PHE A 74 2.40 2.05 22.49
N SER A 75 1.35 2.50 21.89
CA SER A 75 1.49 3.46 20.81
C SER A 75 2.06 4.77 21.29
N ARG A 76 1.89 5.07 22.56
CA ARG A 76 2.42 6.32 23.07
C ARG A 76 3.92 6.41 22.98
N ARG A 77 4.56 5.27 22.84
CA ARG A 77 6.01 5.26 22.72
C ARG A 77 6.50 5.29 21.31
N LEU A 78 5.57 5.12 20.39
CA LEU A 78 5.96 5.08 19.01
C LEU A 78 6.20 6.49 18.50
N PRO A 79 7.24 6.66 17.72
CA PRO A 79 7.47 7.98 17.14
C PRO A 79 6.44 8.27 16.07
N SER A 80 6.25 9.52 15.83
CA SER A 80 5.45 9.95 14.71
C SER A 80 6.37 10.17 13.54
N PRO A 81 5.97 9.78 12.34
CA PRO A 81 4.70 9.14 11.98
C PRO A 81 4.67 7.68 12.39
N CYS A 82 3.49 7.09 12.32
CA CYS A 82 3.33 5.70 12.72
C CYS A 82 3.96 4.77 11.70
N ARG A 83 4.01 3.48 12.07
CA ARG A 83 4.63 2.50 11.22
C ARG A 83 3.96 2.39 9.86
N ALA A 84 2.63 2.47 9.83
CA ALA A 84 1.92 2.36 8.56
C ALA A 84 2.31 3.49 7.62
N TYR A 85 2.36 4.70 8.15
CA TYR A 85 2.73 5.84 7.34
C TYR A 85 4.18 5.72 6.86
N LEU A 86 5.06 5.32 7.77
CA LEU A 86 6.46 5.15 7.40
C LEU A 86 6.65 4.08 6.35
N THR A 87 5.93 2.98 6.49
CA THR A 87 6.03 1.91 5.52
C THR A 87 5.65 2.41 4.13
N ALA A 88 4.54 3.12 4.05
CA ALA A 88 4.09 3.65 2.76
C ALA A 88 5.13 4.61 2.19
N HIS A 89 5.67 5.48 3.03
CA HIS A 89 6.66 6.45 2.59
C HIS A 89 7.90 5.74 2.06
N LEU A 90 8.39 4.76 2.80
CA LEU A 90 9.59 4.05 2.39
C LEU A 90 9.38 3.31 1.07
N CYS A 91 8.24 2.67 0.94
CA CYS A 91 7.97 1.90 -0.26
C CYS A 91 7.84 2.78 -1.49
N LEU A 92 7.26 3.94 -1.33
CA LEU A 92 6.96 4.78 -2.47
C LEU A 92 8.06 5.77 -2.81
N MET A 93 8.76 6.23 -1.79
CA MET A 93 9.69 7.33 -2.01
C MET A 93 11.15 6.93 -1.88
N ILE A 94 11.45 5.97 -1.06
CA ILE A 94 12.82 5.69 -0.71
C ILE A 94 13.26 4.28 -1.08
N ALA A 95 12.50 3.30 -0.64
CA ALA A 95 12.90 1.91 -0.82
C ALA A 95 12.67 1.47 -2.25
N GLN A 96 13.36 2.08 -3.13
CA GLN A 96 13.30 1.68 -4.51
C GLN A 96 13.83 0.27 -4.61
N ASP A 97 13.10 -0.54 -5.35
CA ASP A 97 13.58 -1.86 -5.63
C ASP A 97 14.93 -1.73 -6.34
N PRO A 98 16.00 -2.31 -5.81
CA PRO A 98 17.31 -2.21 -6.46
C PRO A 98 17.27 -2.70 -7.91
N HIS A 99 16.53 -3.75 -8.15
CA HIS A 99 16.41 -4.26 -9.52
C HIS A 99 15.70 -3.27 -10.40
N HIS A 100 14.71 -2.66 -9.88
CA HIS A 100 13.94 -1.68 -10.63
C HIS A 100 14.79 -0.49 -10.97
N GLY A 101 15.56 -0.01 -10.01
CA GLY A 101 16.46 1.08 -10.25
C GLY A 101 17.51 0.74 -11.31
N ALA A 102 18.06 -0.45 -11.20
CA ALA A 102 19.06 -0.87 -12.15
C ALA A 102 18.48 -0.98 -13.56
N ARG A 103 17.27 -1.49 -13.66
CA ARG A 103 16.64 -1.60 -14.95
C ARG A 103 16.39 -0.23 -15.57
N ARG A 104 16.01 0.72 -14.74
CA ARG A 104 15.77 2.05 -15.23
C ARG A 104 17.02 2.67 -15.80
N PHE A 105 18.11 2.50 -15.14
CA PHE A 105 19.36 3.02 -15.62
C PHE A 105 19.74 2.39 -16.94
N ARG A 106 19.57 1.10 -17.03
CA ARG A 106 19.90 0.42 -18.26
C ARG A 106 19.02 0.86 -19.41
N ALA A 107 17.75 1.04 -19.11
CA ALA A 107 16.83 1.48 -20.14
C ALA A 107 17.17 2.88 -20.60
N ALA A 108 17.64 3.70 -19.69
CA ALA A 108 18.02 5.05 -20.03
C ALA A 108 19.34 5.07 -20.80
N GLY A 109 20.19 4.12 -20.52
CA GLY A 109 21.43 4.03 -21.19
C GLY A 109 21.28 3.35 -22.53
#